data_7c9a1d8f97ae9a9440dba2770158b8d1
#
_entry.id   7c9a1d8f97ae9a9440dba2770158b8d1
#
_cell.length_a   1.000
_cell.length_b   1.000
_cell.length_c   1.000
_cell.angle_alpha   90.00
_cell.angle_beta   90.00
_cell.angle_gamma   90.00
#
_symmetry.space_group_name_H-M   'P 1'
#
loop_
_entity.id
_entity.type
_entity.pdbx_description
1 polymer ?
#
loop_
_entity_poly.entity_id
_entity_poly.type
_entity_poly.pdbx_seq_one_letter_code
_entity_poly.pdbx_strand_id
1 'polypeptide(L)'
;MKFPYNEKVLEHFRHPRNVGKIEGADGKAMEGSPACGDMVSVQIKVDEKTKKIQDIKFESYGCASNIATGSIITELAKGRTLEEAKKISWKQASDELGGLPPIKAHCSVLAVEGLRSAIRNYEEKHGLTTDKSPTTVETIEKRLKKVMNPLSGLDLVGTKLIKKIELKDGVAKIEVDLPENHQFSNSIKDEILEKVESLHDIKSVLIIFGG
;
A
#
# COMPACT_ATOMS: atom_id res chain seq x y z
N MET A 1 15.76 -30.88 8.61
CA MET A 1 15.73 -29.81 7.60
C MET A 1 16.07 -28.50 8.29
N LYS A 2 17.15 -27.82 7.90
CA LYS A 2 17.41 -26.45 8.41
C LYS A 2 16.41 -25.51 7.72
N PHE A 3 15.59 -24.80 8.48
CA PHE A 3 14.77 -23.72 7.94
C PHE A 3 15.69 -22.69 7.28
N PRO A 4 15.31 -22.14 6.11
CA PRO A 4 16.14 -21.15 5.41
C PRO A 4 16.16 -19.79 6.11
N TYR A 5 15.48 -19.65 7.26
CA TYR A 5 15.31 -18.43 8.02
C TYR A 5 16.09 -18.50 9.35
N ASN A 6 16.70 -17.37 9.72
CA ASN A 6 17.30 -17.21 11.03
C ASN A 6 16.23 -17.03 12.13
N GLU A 7 16.67 -17.07 13.41
CA GLU A 7 15.76 -17.00 14.56
C GLU A 7 14.97 -15.69 14.64
N LYS A 8 15.54 -14.54 14.22
CA LYS A 8 14.84 -13.25 14.24
C LYS A 8 13.70 -13.23 13.24
N VAL A 9 13.90 -13.74 12.04
CA VAL A 9 12.83 -13.88 11.04
C VAL A 9 11.71 -14.79 11.56
N LEU A 10 12.07 -15.94 12.17
CA LEU A 10 11.10 -16.86 12.73
C LEU A 10 10.36 -16.28 13.93
N GLU A 11 11.03 -15.46 14.72
CA GLU A 11 10.43 -14.79 15.88
C GLU A 11 9.40 -13.75 15.42
N HIS A 12 9.76 -12.84 14.47
CA HIS A 12 8.82 -11.88 13.90
C HIS A 12 7.69 -12.52 13.08
N PHE A 13 7.91 -13.69 12.53
CA PHE A 13 6.86 -14.46 11.86
C PHE A 13 5.86 -15.06 12.86
N ARG A 14 6.33 -15.65 13.96
CA ARG A 14 5.49 -16.30 14.97
C ARG A 14 4.78 -15.28 15.89
N HIS A 15 5.44 -14.20 16.19
CA HIS A 15 4.98 -13.13 17.09
C HIS A 15 5.09 -11.76 16.43
N PRO A 16 4.36 -11.52 15.32
CA PRO A 16 4.48 -10.27 14.59
C PRO A 16 3.92 -9.10 15.44
N ARG A 17 4.64 -7.98 15.44
CA ARG A 17 4.25 -6.75 16.14
C ARG A 17 3.36 -5.90 15.23
N ASN A 18 2.47 -5.14 15.86
CA ASN A 18 1.65 -4.13 15.18
C ASN A 18 0.77 -4.70 14.05
N VAL A 19 0.30 -5.95 14.17
CA VAL A 19 -0.64 -6.55 13.21
C VAL A 19 -2.04 -5.96 13.39
N GLY A 20 -2.77 -5.80 12.29
CA GLY A 20 -4.17 -5.40 12.27
C GLY A 20 -4.41 -4.08 11.56
N LYS A 21 -5.53 -3.43 11.88
CA LYS A 21 -6.00 -2.18 11.27
C LYS A 21 -6.07 -1.06 12.29
N ILE A 22 -6.03 0.18 11.78
CA ILE A 22 -6.26 1.41 12.55
C ILE A 22 -7.60 1.98 12.10
N GLU A 23 -8.55 2.06 13.00
CA GLU A 23 -9.80 2.76 12.72
C GLU A 23 -9.52 4.25 12.50
N GLY A 24 -10.01 4.81 11.40
CA GLY A 24 -9.73 6.19 11.04
C GLY A 24 -8.24 6.47 10.78
N ALA A 25 -7.52 5.57 10.15
CA ALA A 25 -6.12 5.78 9.76
C ALA A 25 -5.95 7.05 8.93
N ASP A 26 -4.93 7.85 9.25
CA ASP A 26 -4.65 9.10 8.54
C ASP A 26 -4.01 8.86 7.17
N GLY A 27 -3.17 7.82 7.09
CA GLY A 27 -2.60 7.34 5.84
C GLY A 27 -2.67 5.82 5.74
N LYS A 28 -2.99 5.31 4.56
CA LYS A 28 -3.07 3.87 4.31
C LYS A 28 -2.62 3.53 2.90
N ALA A 29 -2.05 2.37 2.73
CA ALA A 29 -1.72 1.82 1.41
C ALA A 29 -1.68 0.31 1.43
N MET A 30 -1.92 -0.27 0.27
CA MET A 30 -1.70 -1.67 -0.02
C MET A 30 -0.72 -1.79 -1.17
N GLU A 31 0.32 -2.58 -1.00
CA GLU A 31 1.29 -2.90 -2.03
C GLU A 31 1.33 -4.42 -2.24
N GLY A 32 1.40 -4.83 -3.50
CA GLY A 32 1.43 -6.24 -3.90
C GLY A 32 2.61 -6.55 -4.82
N SER A 33 3.06 -7.80 -4.80
CA SER A 33 4.06 -8.31 -5.72
C SER A 33 3.43 -9.36 -6.65
N PRO A 34 3.12 -9.02 -7.90
CA PRO A 34 2.57 -9.98 -8.86
C PRO A 34 3.45 -11.21 -9.07
N ALA A 35 4.76 -11.05 -8.86
CA ALA A 35 5.73 -12.12 -9.07
C ALA A 35 5.63 -13.27 -8.06
N CYS A 36 5.17 -13.00 -6.83
CA CYS A 36 5.06 -14.01 -5.77
C CYS A 36 3.69 -14.07 -5.10
N GLY A 37 2.76 -13.18 -5.45
CA GLY A 37 1.44 -13.09 -4.83
C GLY A 37 1.44 -12.51 -3.41
N ASP A 38 2.59 -12.05 -2.91
CA ASP A 38 2.68 -11.44 -1.58
C ASP A 38 2.02 -10.05 -1.60
N MET A 39 1.28 -9.72 -0.54
CA MET A 39 0.64 -8.42 -0.34
C MET A 39 0.93 -7.91 1.07
N VAL A 40 1.05 -6.59 1.21
CA VAL A 40 1.16 -5.90 2.49
C VAL A 40 0.28 -4.65 2.50
N SER A 41 -0.57 -4.52 3.50
CA SER A 41 -1.30 -3.30 3.82
C SER A 41 -0.61 -2.61 4.98
N VAL A 42 -0.37 -1.30 4.88
CA VAL A 42 0.21 -0.48 5.95
C VAL A 42 -0.72 0.68 6.24
N GLN A 43 -1.00 0.91 7.53
CA GLN A 43 -1.85 2.00 8.00
C GLN A 43 -1.11 2.78 9.09
N ILE A 44 -1.18 4.12 9.03
CA ILE A 44 -0.49 5.01 9.96
C ILE A 44 -1.45 6.00 10.61
N LYS A 45 -1.16 6.33 11.86
CA LYS A 45 -1.72 7.45 12.60
C LYS A 45 -0.60 8.46 12.84
N VAL A 46 -0.84 9.73 12.53
CA VAL A 46 0.20 10.77 12.54
C VAL A 46 -0.17 11.88 13.50
N ASP A 47 0.77 12.29 14.32
CA ASP A 47 0.63 13.50 15.14
C ASP A 47 0.76 14.73 14.26
N GLU A 48 -0.28 15.55 14.19
CA GLU A 48 -0.35 16.71 13.30
C GLU A 48 0.72 17.76 13.60
N LYS A 49 1.13 17.91 14.86
CA LYS A 49 2.08 18.95 15.29
C LYS A 49 3.53 18.53 15.03
N THR A 50 3.86 17.30 15.39
CA THR A 50 5.25 16.79 15.30
C THR A 50 5.53 16.04 14.02
N LYS A 51 4.48 15.72 13.23
CA LYS A 51 4.56 14.86 12.04
C LYS A 51 5.21 13.49 12.34
N LYS A 52 5.05 13.00 13.57
CA LYS A 52 5.52 11.66 13.97
C LYS A 52 4.42 10.62 13.79
N ILE A 53 4.83 9.43 13.41
CA ILE A 53 3.96 8.26 13.35
C ILE A 53 3.65 7.82 14.79
N GLN A 54 2.46 8.13 15.28
CA GLN A 54 1.99 7.75 16.62
C GLN A 54 1.66 6.27 16.71
N ASP A 55 0.97 5.77 15.69
CA ASP A 55 0.67 4.36 15.57
C ASP A 55 0.81 3.90 14.13
N ILE A 56 1.14 2.62 13.98
CA ILE A 56 1.28 1.97 12.68
C ILE A 56 0.85 0.52 12.81
N LYS A 57 0.06 0.07 11.86
CA LYS A 57 -0.39 -1.32 11.77
C LYS A 57 -0.16 -1.85 10.38
N PHE A 58 -0.03 -3.18 10.29
CA PHE A 58 0.04 -3.84 8.99
C PHE A 58 -0.79 -5.12 8.97
N GLU A 59 -1.22 -5.49 7.79
CA GLU A 59 -1.71 -6.81 7.45
C GLU A 59 -0.89 -7.34 6.28
N SER A 60 -0.60 -8.62 6.28
CA SER A 60 0.22 -9.25 5.25
C SER A 60 -0.40 -10.58 4.82
N TYR A 61 -0.46 -10.77 3.52
CA TYR A 61 -0.77 -12.04 2.88
C TYR A 61 0.46 -12.46 2.10
N GLY A 62 1.15 -13.50 2.60
CA GLY A 62 2.38 -13.93 1.96
C GLY A 62 3.22 -14.86 2.83
N CYS A 63 4.48 -14.99 2.46
CA CYS A 63 5.41 -15.91 3.11
C CYS A 63 5.90 -15.38 4.48
N ALA A 64 6.58 -16.25 5.24
CA ALA A 64 7.13 -15.89 6.55
C ALA A 64 8.04 -14.64 6.51
N SER A 65 8.83 -14.47 5.43
CA SER A 65 9.64 -13.26 5.24
C SER A 65 8.78 -12.01 5.08
N ASN A 66 7.64 -12.09 4.38
CA ASN A 66 6.76 -10.94 4.17
C ASN A 66 6.14 -10.48 5.50
N ILE A 67 5.67 -11.42 6.32
CA ILE A 67 5.13 -11.13 7.65
C ILE A 67 6.22 -10.55 8.56
N ALA A 68 7.42 -11.16 8.57
CA ALA A 68 8.53 -10.69 9.39
C ALA A 68 8.99 -9.28 9.00
N THR A 69 9.06 -8.97 7.70
CA THR A 69 9.44 -7.63 7.22
C THR A 69 8.36 -6.59 7.49
N GLY A 70 7.07 -6.92 7.37
CA GLY A 70 5.99 -6.05 7.81
C GLY A 70 6.09 -5.72 9.30
N SER A 71 6.34 -6.73 10.13
CA SER A 71 6.53 -6.56 11.57
C SER A 71 7.68 -5.61 11.90
N ILE A 72 8.90 -5.87 11.38
CA ILE A 72 10.08 -5.04 11.70
C ILE A 72 9.96 -3.61 11.16
N ILE A 73 9.37 -3.41 9.98
CA ILE A 73 9.16 -2.07 9.40
C ILE A 73 8.26 -1.22 10.30
N THR A 74 7.23 -1.82 10.90
CA THR A 74 6.36 -1.08 11.82
C THR A 74 7.08 -0.66 13.10
N GLU A 75 7.96 -1.50 13.63
CA GLU A 75 8.80 -1.14 14.80
C GLU A 75 9.79 -0.03 14.45
N LEU A 76 10.43 -0.11 13.28
CA LEU A 76 11.38 0.90 12.81
C LEU A 76 10.70 2.26 12.55
N ALA A 77 9.46 2.28 12.09
CA ALA A 77 8.76 3.50 11.72
C ALA A 77 8.04 4.18 12.87
N LYS A 78 7.55 3.42 13.86
CA LYS A 78 6.80 3.95 14.98
C LYS A 78 7.62 4.96 15.79
N GLY A 79 7.05 6.13 16.06
CA GLY A 79 7.68 7.23 16.80
C GLY A 79 8.61 8.12 15.96
N ARG A 80 8.93 7.75 14.73
CA ARG A 80 9.71 8.60 13.81
C ARG A 80 8.83 9.63 13.12
N THR A 81 9.45 10.72 12.68
CA THR A 81 8.80 11.66 11.77
C THR A 81 8.58 11.01 10.39
N LEU A 82 7.63 11.52 9.62
CA LEU A 82 7.37 11.02 8.25
C LEU A 82 8.65 11.06 7.40
N GLU A 83 9.44 12.14 7.52
CA GLU A 83 10.69 12.30 6.78
C GLU A 83 11.76 11.27 7.18
N GLU A 84 11.86 10.93 8.46
CA GLU A 84 12.77 9.87 8.93
C GLU A 84 12.29 8.49 8.50
N ALA A 85 10.97 8.24 8.58
CA ALA A 85 10.38 6.97 8.19
C ALA A 85 10.54 6.70 6.68
N LYS A 86 10.42 7.72 5.82
CA LYS A 86 10.69 7.59 4.38
C LYS A 86 12.12 7.18 4.05
N LYS A 87 13.08 7.47 4.92
CA LYS A 87 14.50 7.10 4.74
C LYS A 87 14.82 5.66 5.12
N ILE A 88 13.90 4.95 5.78
CA ILE A 88 14.08 3.54 6.09
C ILE A 88 14.29 2.77 4.78
N SER A 89 15.39 2.03 4.71
CA SER A 89 15.74 1.24 3.53
C SER A 89 15.36 -0.22 3.70
N TRP A 90 15.13 -0.90 2.59
CA TRP A 90 14.91 -2.35 2.59
C TRP A 90 16.10 -3.11 3.18
N LYS A 91 17.32 -2.58 2.99
CA LYS A 91 18.53 -3.17 3.56
C LYS A 91 18.53 -3.07 5.07
N GLN A 92 18.16 -1.91 5.63
CA GLN A 92 18.02 -1.73 7.07
C GLN A 92 17.00 -2.72 7.66
N ALA A 93 15.83 -2.88 7.03
CA ALA A 93 14.83 -3.84 7.46
C ALA A 93 15.34 -5.29 7.44
N SER A 94 16.09 -5.65 6.39
CA SER A 94 16.71 -6.97 6.28
C SER A 94 17.81 -7.18 7.35
N ASP A 95 18.67 -6.18 7.57
CA ASP A 95 19.78 -6.26 8.53
C ASP A 95 19.26 -6.38 9.98
N GLU A 96 18.19 -5.66 10.33
CA GLU A 96 17.54 -5.77 11.65
C GLU A 96 16.95 -7.18 11.90
N LEU A 97 16.48 -7.84 10.85
CA LEU A 97 16.04 -9.25 10.90
C LEU A 97 17.23 -10.25 10.92
N GLY A 98 18.48 -9.76 10.92
CA GLY A 98 19.67 -10.61 10.83
C GLY A 98 19.95 -11.17 9.44
N GLY A 99 19.40 -10.53 8.41
CA GLY A 99 19.50 -10.92 7.00
C GLY A 99 18.36 -11.80 6.52
N LEU A 100 17.99 -11.62 5.25
CA LEU A 100 17.03 -12.45 4.55
C LEU A 100 17.73 -13.31 3.47
N PRO A 101 17.21 -14.49 3.15
CA PRO A 101 17.68 -15.22 2.00
C PRO A 101 17.60 -14.35 0.74
N PRO A 102 18.60 -14.39 -0.19
CA PRO A 102 18.61 -13.50 -1.37
C PRO A 102 17.31 -13.54 -2.19
N ILE A 103 16.72 -14.72 -2.33
CA ILE A 103 15.44 -14.90 -3.03
C ILE A 103 14.25 -14.24 -2.30
N LYS A 104 14.41 -13.83 -1.04
CA LYS A 104 13.38 -13.19 -0.20
C LYS A 104 13.66 -11.71 0.08
N ALA A 105 14.71 -11.14 -0.49
CA ALA A 105 15.03 -9.71 -0.34
C ALA A 105 13.88 -8.80 -0.84
N HIS A 106 13.11 -9.24 -1.84
CA HIS A 106 11.95 -8.50 -2.35
C HIS A 106 10.85 -8.27 -1.29
N CYS A 107 10.72 -9.13 -0.27
CA CYS A 107 9.75 -8.93 0.81
C CYS A 107 10.07 -7.66 1.62
N SER A 108 11.36 -7.36 1.86
CA SER A 108 11.74 -6.12 2.54
C SER A 108 11.53 -4.88 1.67
N VAL A 109 11.70 -5.01 0.36
CA VAL A 109 11.36 -3.93 -0.60
C VAL A 109 9.86 -3.66 -0.54
N LEU A 110 9.03 -4.70 -0.60
CA LEU A 110 7.56 -4.57 -0.57
C LEU A 110 7.07 -3.88 0.71
N ALA A 111 7.59 -4.28 1.88
CA ALA A 111 7.21 -3.68 3.16
C ALA A 111 7.61 -2.19 3.26
N VAL A 112 8.81 -1.82 2.75
CA VAL A 112 9.26 -0.42 2.70
C VAL A 112 8.39 0.41 1.75
N GLU A 113 8.05 -0.12 0.58
CA GLU A 113 7.16 0.58 -0.35
C GLU A 113 5.75 0.73 0.24
N GLY A 114 5.24 -0.26 0.97
CA GLY A 114 3.98 -0.14 1.72
C GLY A 114 4.00 1.03 2.71
N LEU A 115 5.06 1.14 3.52
CA LEU A 115 5.25 2.27 4.44
C LEU A 115 5.31 3.62 3.69
N ARG A 116 6.13 3.71 2.64
CA ARG A 116 6.27 4.94 1.85
C ARG A 116 4.97 5.35 1.17
N SER A 117 4.22 4.39 0.67
CA SER A 117 2.93 4.65 0.04
C SER A 117 1.87 5.11 1.06
N ALA A 118 1.87 4.55 2.28
CA ALA A 118 0.98 5.02 3.35
C ALA A 118 1.32 6.45 3.78
N ILE A 119 2.63 6.79 3.88
CA ILE A 119 3.07 8.16 4.16
C ILE A 119 2.67 9.09 3.02
N ARG A 120 2.87 8.70 1.77
CA ARG A 120 2.47 9.51 0.61
C ARG A 120 0.96 9.75 0.59
N ASN A 121 0.15 8.74 0.89
CA ASN A 121 -1.31 8.89 0.99
C ASN A 121 -1.69 9.93 2.06
N TYR A 122 -1.02 9.91 3.22
CA TYR A 122 -1.19 10.96 4.24
C TYR A 122 -0.83 12.34 3.70
N GLU A 123 0.35 12.48 3.09
CA GLU A 123 0.84 13.76 2.57
C GLU A 123 -0.07 14.33 1.47
N GLU A 124 -0.57 13.48 0.59
CA GLU A 124 -1.53 13.86 -0.46
C GLU A 124 -2.84 14.38 0.14
N LYS A 125 -3.43 13.68 1.10
CA LYS A 125 -4.65 14.07 1.80
C LYS A 125 -4.53 15.41 2.54
N HIS A 126 -3.34 15.74 3.02
CA HIS A 126 -3.09 16.97 3.79
C HIS A 126 -2.41 18.07 2.98
N GLY A 127 -2.30 17.91 1.65
CA GLY A 127 -1.70 18.91 0.76
C GLY A 127 -0.21 19.17 1.03
N LEU A 128 0.50 18.20 1.62
CA LEU A 128 1.93 18.30 1.96
C LEU A 128 2.86 17.80 0.84
N THR A 129 2.31 17.33 -0.26
CA THR A 129 3.11 16.87 -1.40
C THR A 129 3.80 18.05 -2.09
N THR A 130 5.06 17.86 -2.42
CA THR A 130 5.85 18.87 -3.20
C THR A 130 5.49 18.85 -4.68
N ASP A 131 4.97 17.75 -5.18
CA ASP A 131 4.51 17.59 -6.56
C ASP A 131 3.06 18.10 -6.69
N LYS A 132 2.93 19.32 -7.21
CA LYS A 132 1.64 19.96 -7.52
C LYS A 132 1.30 19.91 -9.00
N SER A 133 1.91 19.01 -9.75
CA SER A 133 1.57 18.80 -11.16
C SER A 133 0.08 18.43 -11.26
N PRO A 134 -0.66 19.02 -12.22
CA PRO A 134 -2.06 18.67 -12.41
C PRO A 134 -2.23 17.17 -12.64
N THR A 135 -3.23 16.58 -12.00
CA THR A 135 -3.59 15.18 -12.25
C THR A 135 -4.00 15.01 -13.70
N THR A 136 -3.50 13.99 -14.32
CA THR A 136 -3.85 13.60 -15.70
C THR A 136 -4.48 12.21 -15.70
N VAL A 137 -5.15 11.85 -16.80
CA VAL A 137 -5.66 10.49 -17.00
C VAL A 137 -4.54 9.45 -16.85
N GLU A 138 -3.33 9.76 -17.34
CA GLU A 138 -2.16 8.89 -17.19
C GLU A 138 -1.74 8.70 -15.71
N THR A 139 -1.85 9.76 -14.90
CA THR A 139 -1.58 9.68 -13.46
C THR A 139 -2.58 8.73 -12.78
N ILE A 140 -3.87 8.86 -13.10
CA ILE A 140 -4.93 7.98 -12.59
C ILE A 140 -4.66 6.55 -13.04
N GLU A 141 -4.35 6.32 -14.32
CA GLU A 141 -4.05 4.98 -14.84
C GLU A 141 -2.86 4.33 -14.12
N LYS A 142 -1.78 5.09 -13.86
CA LYS A 142 -0.64 4.61 -13.06
C LYS A 142 -1.03 4.21 -11.65
N ARG A 143 -1.98 4.91 -11.02
CA ARG A 143 -2.53 4.55 -9.72
C ARG A 143 -3.36 3.27 -9.79
N LEU A 144 -4.17 3.13 -10.83
CA LEU A 144 -5.02 1.94 -11.04
C LEU A 144 -4.21 0.67 -11.36
N LYS A 145 -2.99 0.79 -11.89
CA LYS A 145 -2.03 -0.33 -12.00
C LYS A 145 -1.58 -0.89 -10.64
N LYS A 146 -1.85 -0.19 -9.54
CA LYS A 146 -1.60 -0.66 -8.18
C LYS A 146 -2.83 -1.30 -7.52
N VAL A 147 -3.98 -1.28 -8.18
CA VAL A 147 -5.21 -1.95 -7.72
C VAL A 147 -5.24 -3.35 -8.32
N MET A 148 -5.30 -4.34 -7.45
CA MET A 148 -5.22 -5.74 -7.86
C MET A 148 -6.61 -6.32 -8.12
N ASN A 149 -6.73 -7.09 -9.19
CA ASN A 149 -7.90 -7.94 -9.42
C ASN A 149 -7.80 -9.18 -8.51
N PRO A 150 -8.70 -9.34 -7.53
CA PRO A 150 -8.62 -10.45 -6.57
C PRO A 150 -8.74 -11.85 -7.21
N LEU A 151 -9.30 -11.94 -8.42
CA LEU A 151 -9.47 -13.21 -9.14
C LEU A 151 -8.19 -13.68 -9.81
N SER A 152 -7.44 -12.74 -10.41
CA SER A 152 -6.27 -13.07 -11.23
C SER A 152 -4.94 -12.76 -10.53
N GLY A 153 -4.96 -11.93 -9.48
CA GLY A 153 -3.74 -11.41 -8.86
C GLY A 153 -2.96 -10.43 -9.76
N LEU A 154 -3.54 -9.98 -10.87
CA LEU A 154 -2.98 -8.99 -11.77
C LEU A 154 -3.66 -7.62 -11.54
N ASP A 155 -3.02 -6.54 -12.00
CA ASP A 155 -3.60 -5.21 -11.88
C ASP A 155 -4.84 -5.01 -12.77
N LEU A 156 -5.73 -4.05 -12.40
CA LEU A 156 -6.97 -3.80 -13.11
C LEU A 156 -6.75 -3.29 -14.55
N VAL A 157 -5.68 -2.57 -14.80
CA VAL A 157 -5.36 -2.04 -16.13
C VAL A 157 -4.83 -3.17 -17.02
N GLY A 158 -3.89 -3.97 -16.51
CA GLY A 158 -3.32 -5.13 -17.20
C GLY A 158 -4.36 -6.19 -17.54
N THR A 159 -5.35 -6.39 -16.67
CA THR A 159 -6.49 -7.31 -16.93
C THR A 159 -7.58 -6.71 -17.81
N LYS A 160 -7.41 -5.45 -18.27
CA LYS A 160 -8.39 -4.72 -19.08
C LYS A 160 -9.77 -4.55 -18.43
N LEU A 161 -9.82 -4.62 -17.10
CA LEU A 161 -11.05 -4.34 -16.35
C LEU A 161 -11.37 -2.84 -16.32
N ILE A 162 -10.40 -1.97 -16.54
CA ILE A 162 -10.64 -0.53 -16.72
C ILE A 162 -10.98 -0.28 -18.17
N LYS A 163 -12.26 0.04 -18.46
CA LYS A 163 -12.74 0.35 -19.82
C LYS A 163 -12.44 1.79 -20.21
N LYS A 164 -12.64 2.72 -19.28
CA LYS A 164 -12.50 4.15 -19.57
C LYS A 164 -12.12 4.93 -18.32
N ILE A 165 -11.29 5.96 -18.50
CA ILE A 165 -10.97 6.97 -17.50
C ILE A 165 -11.22 8.33 -18.12
N GLU A 166 -12.04 9.14 -17.48
CA GLU A 166 -12.30 10.53 -17.85
C GLU A 166 -11.97 11.42 -16.66
N LEU A 167 -11.33 12.56 -16.91
CA LEU A 167 -11.04 13.57 -15.90
C LEU A 167 -11.54 14.91 -16.39
N LYS A 168 -12.45 15.51 -15.63
CA LYS A 168 -13.00 16.84 -15.95
C LYS A 168 -13.27 17.61 -14.66
N ASP A 169 -12.75 18.82 -14.57
CA ASP A 169 -12.99 19.78 -13.45
C ASP A 169 -12.71 19.19 -12.05
N GLY A 170 -11.74 18.26 -11.95
CA GLY A 170 -11.39 17.55 -10.73
C GLY A 170 -12.30 16.34 -10.41
N VAL A 171 -13.19 15.98 -11.33
CA VAL A 171 -14.01 14.76 -11.22
C VAL A 171 -13.40 13.67 -12.08
N ALA A 172 -12.98 12.58 -11.45
CA ALA A 172 -12.49 11.38 -12.12
C ALA A 172 -13.64 10.39 -12.29
N LYS A 173 -13.98 10.06 -13.54
CA LYS A 173 -14.97 9.01 -13.86
C LYS A 173 -14.22 7.78 -14.38
N ILE A 174 -14.46 6.64 -13.73
CA ILE A 174 -13.77 5.37 -14.03
C ILE A 174 -14.83 4.30 -14.33
N GLU A 175 -14.77 3.74 -15.51
CA GLU A 175 -15.65 2.65 -15.95
C GLU A 175 -14.92 1.32 -15.79
N VAL A 176 -15.54 0.41 -15.01
CA VAL A 176 -15.00 -0.91 -14.67
C VAL A 176 -15.86 -1.99 -15.29
N ASP A 177 -15.23 -2.88 -16.06
CA ASP A 177 -15.87 -4.03 -16.71
C ASP A 177 -16.09 -5.17 -15.72
N LEU A 178 -17.01 -4.94 -14.80
CA LEU A 178 -17.40 -5.90 -13.78
C LEU A 178 -18.83 -5.60 -13.36
N PRO A 179 -19.71 -6.60 -13.20
CA PRO A 179 -21.06 -6.37 -12.68
C PRO A 179 -21.04 -5.74 -11.28
N GLU A 180 -21.94 -4.80 -11.01
CA GLU A 180 -22.00 -4.12 -9.71
C GLU A 180 -22.22 -5.10 -8.53
N ASN A 181 -22.97 -6.18 -8.76
CA ASN A 181 -23.24 -7.22 -7.78
C ASN A 181 -22.16 -8.31 -7.68
N HIS A 182 -21.05 -8.16 -8.38
CA HIS A 182 -19.94 -9.11 -8.28
C HIS A 182 -19.31 -9.08 -6.88
N GLN A 183 -18.91 -10.24 -6.35
CA GLN A 183 -18.42 -10.39 -4.98
C GLN A 183 -17.23 -9.47 -4.61
N PHE A 184 -16.44 -9.00 -5.59
CA PHE A 184 -15.29 -8.12 -5.38
C PHE A 184 -15.54 -6.65 -5.75
N SER A 185 -16.73 -6.28 -6.23
CA SER A 185 -17.00 -4.91 -6.69
C SER A 185 -16.79 -3.87 -5.58
N ASN A 186 -17.25 -4.14 -4.37
CA ASN A 186 -17.03 -3.25 -3.23
C ASN A 186 -15.55 -3.11 -2.88
N SER A 187 -14.81 -4.21 -2.83
CA SER A 187 -13.37 -4.18 -2.53
C SER A 187 -12.58 -3.39 -3.59
N ILE A 188 -12.86 -3.65 -4.87
CA ILE A 188 -12.26 -2.91 -6.00
C ILE A 188 -12.62 -1.43 -5.93
N LYS A 189 -13.87 -1.11 -5.63
CA LYS A 189 -14.33 0.27 -5.45
C LYS A 189 -13.55 0.99 -4.38
N ASP A 190 -13.42 0.39 -3.20
CA ASP A 190 -12.72 0.98 -2.06
C ASP A 190 -11.24 1.22 -2.39
N GLU A 191 -10.58 0.28 -3.07
CA GLU A 191 -9.20 0.45 -3.50
C GLU A 191 -9.04 1.54 -4.56
N ILE A 192 -9.93 1.63 -5.55
CA ILE A 192 -9.90 2.70 -6.55
C ILE A 192 -10.06 4.06 -5.87
N LEU A 193 -11.04 4.20 -4.97
CA LEU A 193 -11.25 5.43 -4.20
C LEU A 193 -10.00 5.80 -3.41
N GLU A 194 -9.41 4.85 -2.68
CA GLU A 194 -8.19 5.07 -1.91
C GLU A 194 -7.04 5.62 -2.76
N LYS A 195 -6.84 5.07 -3.96
CA LYS A 195 -5.73 5.44 -4.83
C LYS A 195 -5.94 6.74 -5.58
N VAL A 196 -7.19 7.12 -5.86
CA VAL A 196 -7.49 8.26 -6.74
C VAL A 196 -7.96 9.49 -5.95
N GLU A 197 -8.79 9.33 -4.90
CA GLU A 197 -9.24 10.47 -4.08
C GLU A 197 -8.11 11.16 -3.31
N SER A 198 -6.99 10.47 -3.08
CA SER A 198 -5.81 11.05 -2.43
C SER A 198 -5.06 12.06 -3.30
N LEU A 199 -5.33 12.14 -4.58
CA LEU A 199 -4.70 13.11 -5.48
C LEU A 199 -5.22 14.52 -5.17
N HIS A 200 -4.29 15.48 -5.03
CA HIS A 200 -4.52 16.81 -4.44
C HIS A 200 -5.57 17.68 -5.15
N ASP A 201 -5.81 17.46 -6.43
CA ASP A 201 -6.73 18.23 -7.28
C ASP A 201 -7.98 17.41 -7.68
N ILE A 202 -8.14 16.20 -7.17
CA ILE A 202 -9.35 15.39 -7.34
C ILE A 202 -10.37 15.78 -6.28
N LYS A 203 -11.54 16.20 -6.73
CA LYS A 203 -12.68 16.60 -5.89
C LYS A 203 -13.63 15.43 -5.59
N SER A 204 -13.77 14.54 -6.55
CA SER A 204 -14.60 13.34 -6.42
C SER A 204 -14.23 12.29 -7.46
N VAL A 205 -14.53 11.04 -7.13
CA VAL A 205 -14.35 9.89 -8.02
C VAL A 205 -15.70 9.21 -8.23
N LEU A 206 -16.10 9.07 -9.49
CA LEU A 206 -17.29 8.35 -9.89
C LEU A 206 -16.90 7.02 -10.54
N ILE A 207 -17.27 5.92 -9.91
CA ILE A 207 -16.99 4.58 -10.41
C ILE A 207 -18.29 4.00 -10.98
N ILE A 208 -18.23 3.55 -12.23
CA ILE A 208 -19.35 2.92 -12.94
C ILE A 208 -18.97 1.49 -13.22
N PHE A 209 -19.72 0.59 -12.64
CA PHE A 209 -19.63 -0.83 -12.94
C PHE A 209 -20.58 -1.16 -14.10
N GLY A 210 -20.07 -1.93 -15.06
CA GLY A 210 -20.85 -2.38 -16.20
C GLY A 210 -20.18 -3.59 -16.84
N GLY A 211 -20.90 -4.69 -16.89
CA GLY A 211 -20.53 -5.94 -17.56
C GLY A 211 -21.75 -6.53 -18.21
#